data_fec04e44b34487447cf412762be2e7af
#
_entry.id   fec04e44b34487447cf412762be2e7af
#
_cell.length_a   1.000
_cell.length_b   1.000
_cell.length_c   1.000
_cell.angle_alpha   90.00
_cell.angle_beta   90.00
_cell.angle_gamma   90.00
#
_symmetry.space_group_name_H-M   'P 1'
#
loop_
_entity.id
_entity.type
_entity.pdbx_description
1 polymer ?
#
loop_
_entity_poly.entity_id
_entity_poly.type
_entity_poly.pdbx_seq_one_letter_code
_entity_poly.pdbx_strand_id
1 'polypeptide(L)'
;PDWPTLTVIQHGRDAHAPEIQAANIDRRHGYLSEDELLELQNACMFHVCPSLSEGWGHYIVEALSVGAVVLTVAAPPMDELVTRERGLLVPYERVGEQRLTSTYYFSAAGLQAAVDRAVAMSDDEWARMSANARQWFQSNRNDFPLRVRSALLESVQ
;
A
#
# COMPACT_ATOMS: atom_id res chain seq x y z
N PRO A 1 3.00 20.51 9.33
CA PRO A 1 2.54 20.56 7.93
C PRO A 1 1.03 20.45 7.91
N ASP A 2 0.37 21.20 7.02
CA ASP A 2 -1.09 21.15 6.80
C ASP A 2 -1.46 19.94 5.95
N TRP A 3 -1.11 18.75 6.42
CA TRP A 3 -1.49 17.52 5.75
C TRP A 3 -2.95 17.19 5.99
N PRO A 4 -3.63 16.53 5.03
CA PRO A 4 -4.99 16.04 5.24
C PRO A 4 -5.03 15.01 6.38
N THR A 5 -6.24 14.68 6.81
CA THR A 5 -6.44 13.69 7.88
C THR A 5 -5.88 12.33 7.45
N LEU A 6 -5.04 11.75 8.31
CA LEU A 6 -4.58 10.37 8.22
C LEU A 6 -5.49 9.49 9.07
N THR A 7 -6.25 8.60 8.45
CA THR A 7 -7.00 7.57 9.18
C THR A 7 -6.12 6.36 9.41
N VAL A 8 -5.96 5.95 10.65
CA VAL A 8 -5.17 4.79 11.07
C VAL A 8 -6.08 3.74 11.69
N ILE A 9 -6.13 2.56 11.08
CA ILE A 9 -6.82 1.40 11.66
C ILE A 9 -5.81 0.63 12.49
N GLN A 10 -6.09 0.48 13.78
CA GLN A 10 -5.21 -0.23 14.70
C GLN A 10 -5.94 -1.39 15.36
N HIS A 11 -5.47 -2.61 15.09
CA HIS A 11 -5.96 -3.81 15.72
C HIS A 11 -5.01 -4.23 16.86
N GLY A 12 -5.59 -4.38 18.06
CA GLY A 12 -4.82 -4.75 19.26
C GLY A 12 -4.09 -3.56 19.91
N ARG A 13 -3.51 -3.84 21.09
CA ARG A 13 -2.61 -2.90 21.77
C ARG A 13 -1.19 -3.17 21.28
N ASP A 14 -0.69 -2.36 20.41
CA ASP A 14 0.74 -2.28 20.19
C ASP A 14 1.35 -1.55 21.39
N ALA A 15 1.76 -2.31 22.41
CA ALA A 15 2.29 -1.78 23.66
C ALA A 15 3.57 -0.94 23.47
N HIS A 16 4.12 -0.91 22.26
CA HIS A 16 5.37 -0.22 21.92
C HIS A 16 5.19 0.91 20.90
N ALA A 17 4.00 1.08 20.33
CA ALA A 17 3.77 2.22 19.46
C ALA A 17 3.56 3.49 20.29
N PRO A 18 4.40 4.54 20.11
CA PRO A 18 4.19 5.80 20.81
C PRO A 18 2.81 6.36 20.45
N GLU A 19 2.07 6.79 21.44
CA GLU A 19 0.80 7.47 21.25
C GLU A 19 1.05 8.86 20.68
N ILE A 20 1.12 8.94 19.34
CA ILE A 20 1.27 10.24 18.66
C ILE A 20 -0.11 10.87 18.62
N GLN A 21 -0.30 11.94 19.37
CA GLN A 21 -1.49 12.78 19.30
C GLN A 21 -1.22 13.94 18.34
N ALA A 22 -1.95 13.95 17.24
CA ALA A 22 -1.95 15.05 16.29
C ALA A 22 -3.40 15.31 15.82
N ALA A 23 -3.75 16.57 15.62
CA ALA A 23 -5.12 16.97 15.28
C ALA A 23 -5.62 16.39 13.95
N ASN A 24 -4.70 16.00 13.07
CA ASN A 24 -4.98 15.42 11.76
C ASN A 24 -4.83 13.90 11.72
N ILE A 25 -4.84 13.21 12.87
CA ILE A 25 -4.82 11.74 12.93
C ILE A 25 -6.14 11.25 13.51
N ASP A 26 -6.92 10.53 12.70
CA ASP A 26 -8.12 9.78 13.10
C ASP A 26 -7.72 8.32 13.37
N ARG A 27 -7.69 7.93 14.65
CA ARG A 27 -7.37 6.55 15.05
C ARG A 27 -8.64 5.77 15.33
N ARG A 28 -8.80 4.67 14.62
CA ARG A 28 -9.88 3.71 14.82
C ARG A 28 -9.32 2.43 15.40
N HIS A 29 -9.76 2.12 16.63
CA HIS A 29 -9.34 0.92 17.33
C HIS A 29 -10.38 -0.19 17.20
N GLY A 30 -9.90 -1.41 16.99
CA GLY A 30 -10.72 -2.60 16.94
C GLY A 30 -10.91 -3.16 15.53
N TYR A 31 -11.82 -4.11 15.44
CA TYR A 31 -12.21 -4.71 14.16
C TYR A 31 -13.24 -3.83 13.46
N LEU A 32 -13.00 -3.56 12.18
CA LEU A 32 -14.03 -3.06 11.27
C LEU A 32 -14.71 -4.26 10.62
N SER A 33 -16.00 -4.17 10.37
CA SER A 33 -16.69 -5.10 9.47
C SER A 33 -16.13 -4.97 8.04
N GLU A 34 -16.39 -5.98 7.19
CA GLU A 34 -15.96 -5.94 5.79
C GLU A 34 -16.54 -4.71 5.05
N ASP A 35 -17.80 -4.38 5.31
CA ASP A 35 -18.47 -3.22 4.70
C ASP A 35 -17.84 -1.90 5.17
N GLU A 36 -17.60 -1.73 6.47
CA GLU A 36 -16.94 -0.53 7.03
C GLU A 36 -15.53 -0.36 6.47
N LEU A 37 -14.78 -1.45 6.35
CA LEU A 37 -13.43 -1.42 5.77
C LEU A 37 -13.49 -1.03 4.30
N LEU A 38 -14.40 -1.62 3.53
CA LEU A 38 -14.58 -1.33 2.11
C LEU A 38 -15.01 0.13 1.87
N GLU A 39 -15.95 0.64 2.68
CA GLU A 39 -16.35 2.05 2.63
C GLU A 39 -15.16 2.97 2.88
N LEU A 40 -14.37 2.68 3.92
CA LEU A 40 -13.19 3.47 4.25
C LEU A 40 -12.12 3.41 3.16
N GLN A 41 -11.85 2.22 2.60
CA GLN A 41 -10.91 2.06 1.50
C GLN A 41 -11.32 2.88 0.28
N ASN A 42 -12.62 2.89 -0.06
CA ASN A 42 -13.15 3.67 -1.18
C ASN A 42 -13.17 5.19 -0.93
N ALA A 43 -13.29 5.62 0.33
CA ALA A 43 -13.31 7.03 0.70
C ALA A 43 -11.92 7.70 0.63
N CYS A 44 -10.84 6.92 0.63
CA CYS A 44 -9.49 7.44 0.69
C CYS A 44 -8.81 7.43 -0.69
N MET A 45 -8.37 8.59 -1.17
CA MET A 45 -7.64 8.75 -2.44
C MET A 45 -6.25 8.10 -2.40
N PHE A 46 -5.60 8.12 -1.23
CA PHE A 46 -4.25 7.62 -1.01
C PHE A 46 -4.25 6.60 0.12
N HIS A 47 -3.51 5.49 -0.08
CA HIS A 47 -3.28 4.50 0.96
C HIS A 47 -1.79 4.41 1.27
N VAL A 48 -1.43 4.57 2.54
CA VAL A 48 -0.05 4.50 3.01
C VAL A 48 0.22 3.09 3.50
N CYS A 49 1.01 2.35 2.74
CA CYS A 49 1.30 0.93 2.91
C CYS A 49 2.81 0.69 3.11
N PRO A 50 3.43 1.14 4.21
CA PRO A 50 4.87 1.20 4.39
C PRO A 50 5.47 -0.10 4.93
N SER A 51 5.14 -1.24 4.32
CA SER A 51 5.68 -2.53 4.74
C SER A 51 7.19 -2.61 4.57
N LEU A 52 7.84 -3.22 5.56
CA LEU A 52 9.26 -3.53 5.46
C LEU A 52 9.53 -4.78 4.62
N SER A 53 8.57 -5.66 4.53
CA SER A 53 8.63 -6.93 3.78
C SER A 53 7.21 -7.46 3.60
N GLU A 54 6.97 -8.13 2.49
CA GLU A 54 5.68 -8.76 2.18
C GLU A 54 5.87 -10.15 1.58
N GLY A 55 4.85 -11.00 1.76
CA GLY A 55 4.73 -12.22 0.95
C GLY A 55 4.04 -11.92 -0.38
N TRP A 56 2.83 -11.38 -0.31
CA TRP A 56 2.05 -10.92 -1.46
C TRP A 56 1.61 -9.46 -1.35
N GLY A 57 1.35 -8.95 -0.14
CA GLY A 57 0.84 -7.58 0.07
C GLY A 57 -0.66 -7.44 -0.18
N HIS A 58 -1.50 -8.26 0.47
CA HIS A 58 -2.95 -8.22 0.30
C HIS A 58 -3.53 -6.81 0.42
N TYR A 59 -3.19 -6.06 1.46
CA TYR A 59 -3.69 -4.72 1.69
C TYR A 59 -3.24 -3.70 0.63
N ILE A 60 -2.08 -3.92 -0.03
CA ILE A 60 -1.64 -3.15 -1.20
C ILE A 60 -2.56 -3.45 -2.39
N VAL A 61 -2.83 -4.74 -2.64
CA VAL A 61 -3.69 -5.17 -3.76
C VAL A 61 -5.13 -4.71 -3.55
N GLU A 62 -5.64 -4.76 -2.32
CA GLU A 62 -6.96 -4.21 -1.95
C GLU A 62 -7.04 -2.71 -2.23
N ALA A 63 -6.03 -1.93 -1.84
CA ALA A 63 -5.95 -0.51 -2.14
C ALA A 63 -5.95 -0.24 -3.66
N LEU A 64 -5.19 -1.01 -4.44
CA LEU A 64 -5.19 -0.91 -5.91
C LEU A 64 -6.56 -1.27 -6.51
N SER A 65 -7.31 -2.20 -5.89
CA SER A 65 -8.63 -2.62 -6.36
C SER A 65 -9.67 -1.50 -6.32
N VAL A 66 -9.61 -0.65 -5.30
CA VAL A 66 -10.47 0.53 -5.17
C VAL A 66 -9.93 1.75 -5.93
N GLY A 67 -8.77 1.62 -6.58
CA GLY A 67 -8.13 2.69 -7.35
C GLY A 67 -7.44 3.73 -6.48
N ALA A 68 -7.10 3.40 -5.25
CA ALA A 68 -6.27 4.28 -4.44
C ALA A 68 -4.84 4.38 -5.00
N VAL A 69 -4.23 5.55 -4.89
CA VAL A 69 -2.81 5.72 -5.16
C VAL A 69 -2.03 5.27 -3.93
N VAL A 70 -1.28 4.18 -4.06
CA VAL A 70 -0.58 3.55 -2.95
C VAL A 70 0.81 4.15 -2.76
N LEU A 71 1.15 4.47 -1.51
CA LEU A 71 2.50 4.81 -1.09
C LEU A 71 3.13 3.58 -0.42
N THR A 72 4.21 3.04 -0.99
CA THR A 72 4.89 1.85 -0.43
C THR A 72 6.39 1.91 -0.63
N VAL A 73 7.13 0.98 -0.02
CA VAL A 73 8.59 0.93 -0.11
C VAL A 73 9.02 0.44 -1.50
N ALA A 74 10.06 1.07 -2.07
CA ALA A 74 10.63 0.76 -3.38
C ALA A 74 11.51 -0.49 -3.34
N ALA A 75 10.93 -1.63 -2.97
CA ALA A 75 11.63 -2.91 -2.82
C ALA A 75 10.70 -4.09 -3.09
N PRO A 76 11.24 -5.24 -3.53
CA PRO A 76 10.45 -6.45 -3.76
C PRO A 76 9.79 -6.98 -2.47
N PRO A 77 8.56 -7.52 -2.56
CA PRO A 77 7.70 -7.58 -3.76
C PRO A 77 6.82 -6.33 -3.94
N MET A 78 6.92 -5.32 -3.06
CA MET A 78 6.04 -4.15 -3.06
C MET A 78 6.13 -3.35 -4.37
N ASP A 79 7.34 -3.18 -4.93
CA ASP A 79 7.57 -2.44 -6.19
C ASP A 79 7.16 -3.23 -7.45
N GLU A 80 6.92 -4.53 -7.33
CA GLU A 80 6.25 -5.33 -8.38
C GLU A 80 4.75 -5.02 -8.44
N LEU A 81 4.13 -4.81 -7.28
CA LEU A 81 2.71 -4.48 -7.16
C LEU A 81 2.45 -3.00 -7.47
N VAL A 82 3.32 -2.11 -7.00
CA VAL A 82 3.18 -0.66 -7.12
C VAL A 82 4.32 -0.10 -7.95
N THR A 83 4.00 0.35 -9.16
CA THR A 83 4.95 1.08 -10.01
C THR A 83 4.67 2.59 -9.97
N ARG A 84 5.60 3.39 -10.53
CA ARG A 84 5.43 4.85 -10.64
C ARG A 84 4.23 5.29 -11.48
N GLU A 85 3.62 4.38 -12.23
CA GLU A 85 2.44 4.65 -13.04
C GLU A 85 1.13 4.56 -12.24
N ARG A 86 1.14 3.89 -11.07
CA ARG A 86 -0.04 3.61 -10.24
C ARG A 86 0.16 3.83 -8.75
N GLY A 87 1.30 4.41 -8.33
CA GLY A 87 1.59 4.72 -6.93
C GLY A 87 2.89 5.47 -6.74
N LEU A 88 3.22 5.72 -5.50
CA LEU A 88 4.40 6.44 -5.07
C LEU A 88 5.33 5.50 -4.30
N LEU A 89 6.58 5.44 -4.72
CA LEU A 89 7.60 4.55 -4.14
C LEU A 89 8.50 5.34 -3.20
N VAL A 90 8.55 4.90 -1.94
CA VAL A 90 9.44 5.43 -0.90
C VAL A 90 10.79 4.72 -0.98
N PRO A 91 11.90 5.41 -1.22
CA PRO A 91 13.22 4.79 -1.25
C PRO A 91 13.57 4.15 0.10
N TYR A 92 14.16 2.97 0.10
CA TYR A 92 14.76 2.40 1.30
C TYR A 92 16.22 2.83 1.41
N GLU A 93 16.72 2.91 2.65
CA GLU A 93 18.09 3.34 2.96
C GLU A 93 18.92 2.18 3.51
N ARG A 94 18.28 1.16 4.05
CA ARG A 94 18.94 0.02 4.66
C ARG A 94 18.20 -1.27 4.39
N VAL A 95 18.94 -2.33 4.12
CA VAL A 95 18.43 -3.69 4.07
C VAL A 95 18.80 -4.41 5.37
N GLY A 96 17.88 -5.16 5.92
CA GLY A 96 18.08 -6.08 7.04
C GLY A 96 17.56 -7.46 6.69
N GLU A 97 17.63 -8.36 7.63
CA GLU A 97 17.12 -9.71 7.52
C GLU A 97 16.19 -10.01 8.70
N GLN A 98 15.07 -10.66 8.40
CA GLN A 98 14.15 -11.17 9.41
C GLN A 98 13.78 -12.62 9.03
N ARG A 99 14.28 -13.59 9.78
CA ARG A 99 14.16 -15.03 9.46
C ARG A 99 14.76 -15.33 8.07
N LEU A 100 13.92 -15.72 7.09
CA LEU A 100 14.33 -16.10 5.74
C LEU A 100 14.01 -15.00 4.69
N THR A 101 13.67 -13.79 5.13
CA THR A 101 13.29 -12.70 4.22
C THR A 101 14.12 -11.46 4.48
N SER A 102 14.38 -10.71 3.41
CA SER A 102 14.95 -9.36 3.50
C SER A 102 13.91 -8.36 3.99
N THR A 103 14.36 -7.42 4.80
CA THR A 103 13.54 -6.29 5.28
C THR A 103 14.15 -4.98 4.80
N TYR A 104 13.29 -4.06 4.37
CA TYR A 104 13.71 -2.82 3.74
C TYR A 104 13.24 -1.63 4.58
N TYR A 105 14.20 -0.86 5.09
CA TYR A 105 13.93 0.25 6.00
C TYR A 105 14.08 1.57 5.26
N PHE A 106 13.06 2.38 5.33
CA PHE A 106 13.03 3.74 4.80
C PHE A 106 13.22 4.77 5.92
N SER A 107 13.60 5.99 5.58
CA SER A 107 13.68 7.10 6.54
C SER A 107 12.33 7.82 6.67
N ALA A 108 12.16 8.50 7.81
CA ALA A 108 11.03 9.41 8.01
C ALA A 108 10.99 10.50 6.94
N ALA A 109 12.15 11.03 6.54
CA ALA A 109 12.26 12.04 5.49
C ALA A 109 11.82 11.50 4.11
N GLY A 110 12.17 10.25 3.78
CA GLY A 110 11.75 9.60 2.53
C GLY A 110 10.24 9.39 2.47
N LEU A 111 9.63 8.95 3.57
CA LEU A 111 8.17 8.83 3.67
C LEU A 111 7.50 10.21 3.59
N GLN A 112 8.02 11.19 4.31
CA GLN A 112 7.51 12.55 4.28
C GLN A 112 7.49 13.11 2.86
N ALA A 113 8.58 12.98 2.11
CA ALA A 113 8.66 13.44 0.73
C ALA A 113 7.60 12.77 -0.18
N ALA A 114 7.32 11.48 0.03
CA ALA A 114 6.27 10.78 -0.70
C ALA A 114 4.87 11.29 -0.34
N VAL A 115 4.60 11.59 0.94
CA VAL A 115 3.34 12.18 1.39
C VAL A 115 3.19 13.60 0.85
N ASP A 116 4.23 14.44 0.92
CA ASP A 116 4.21 15.79 0.34
C ASP A 116 3.92 15.75 -1.18
N ARG A 117 4.49 14.76 -1.87
CA ARG A 117 4.21 14.53 -3.29
C ARG A 117 2.76 14.11 -3.54
N ALA A 118 2.18 13.27 -2.68
CA ALA A 118 0.77 12.88 -2.75
C ALA A 118 -0.16 14.08 -2.55
N VAL A 119 0.11 14.89 -1.52
CA VAL A 119 -0.69 16.09 -1.20
C VAL A 119 -0.61 17.15 -2.31
N ALA A 120 0.54 17.27 -2.99
CA ALA A 120 0.73 18.19 -4.11
C ALA A 120 0.29 17.64 -5.47
N MET A 121 -0.29 16.43 -5.51
CA MET A 121 -0.73 15.80 -6.77
C MET A 121 -1.95 16.51 -7.33
N SER A 122 -1.95 16.76 -8.65
CA SER A 122 -3.13 17.31 -9.32
C SER A 122 -4.22 16.24 -9.50
N ASP A 123 -5.46 16.67 -9.62
CA ASP A 123 -6.62 15.78 -9.84
C ASP A 123 -6.44 14.94 -11.11
N ASP A 124 -5.91 15.51 -12.19
CA ASP A 124 -5.66 14.79 -13.44
C ASP A 124 -4.60 13.70 -13.28
N GLU A 125 -3.55 13.99 -12.53
CA GLU A 125 -2.49 13.00 -12.25
C GLU A 125 -3.02 11.89 -11.36
N TRP A 126 -3.74 12.23 -10.31
CA TRP A 126 -4.40 11.26 -9.44
C TRP A 126 -5.37 10.37 -10.23
N ALA A 127 -6.25 10.96 -11.05
CA ALA A 127 -7.22 10.22 -11.84
C ALA A 127 -6.55 9.21 -12.79
N ARG A 128 -5.42 9.61 -13.42
CA ARG A 128 -4.63 8.72 -14.28
C ARG A 128 -4.04 7.55 -13.48
N MET A 129 -3.39 7.83 -12.34
CA MET A 129 -2.80 6.79 -11.48
C MET A 129 -3.86 5.85 -10.92
N SER A 130 -5.01 6.39 -10.50
CA SER A 130 -6.17 5.63 -10.03
C SER A 130 -6.71 4.68 -11.10
N ALA A 131 -6.85 5.16 -12.33
CA ALA A 131 -7.27 4.33 -13.46
C ALA A 131 -6.27 3.19 -13.73
N ASN A 132 -4.97 3.49 -13.72
CA ASN A 132 -3.91 2.49 -13.90
C ASN A 132 -3.92 1.43 -12.78
N ALA A 133 -4.15 1.84 -11.53
CA ALA A 133 -4.26 0.92 -10.40
C ALA A 133 -5.41 -0.08 -10.57
N ARG A 134 -6.61 0.42 -10.90
CA ARG A 134 -7.79 -0.43 -11.17
C ARG A 134 -7.59 -1.34 -12.37
N GLN A 135 -7.01 -0.82 -13.45
CA GLN A 135 -6.74 -1.62 -14.65
C GLN A 135 -5.76 -2.75 -14.34
N TRP A 136 -4.68 -2.46 -13.63
CA TRP A 136 -3.72 -3.48 -13.21
C TRP A 136 -4.38 -4.56 -12.35
N PHE A 137 -5.19 -4.17 -11.36
CA PHE A 137 -5.90 -5.11 -10.51
C PHE A 137 -6.81 -6.04 -11.32
N GLN A 138 -7.60 -5.48 -12.24
CA GLN A 138 -8.51 -6.26 -13.09
C GLN A 138 -7.75 -7.23 -14.00
N SER A 139 -6.68 -6.77 -14.65
CA SER A 139 -5.83 -7.62 -15.48
C SER A 139 -5.20 -8.75 -14.67
N ASN A 140 -4.60 -8.41 -13.52
CA ASN A 140 -3.98 -9.38 -12.63
C ASN A 140 -4.97 -10.45 -12.15
N ARG A 141 -6.20 -10.04 -11.78
CA ARG A 141 -7.28 -10.94 -11.36
C ARG A 141 -7.71 -11.88 -12.48
N ASN A 142 -7.84 -11.36 -13.70
CA ASN A 142 -8.27 -12.14 -14.87
C ASN A 142 -7.19 -13.14 -15.32
N ASP A 143 -5.92 -12.74 -15.26
CA ASP A 143 -4.79 -13.55 -15.71
C ASP A 143 -4.35 -14.58 -14.67
N PHE A 144 -4.68 -14.40 -13.40
CA PHE A 144 -4.24 -15.27 -12.30
C PHE A 144 -4.61 -16.75 -12.53
N PRO A 145 -5.88 -17.11 -12.88
CA PRO A 145 -6.22 -18.51 -13.13
C PRO A 145 -5.44 -19.14 -14.28
N LEU A 146 -5.14 -18.36 -15.32
CA LEU A 146 -4.37 -18.82 -16.49
C LEU A 146 -2.91 -19.09 -16.09
N ARG A 147 -2.30 -18.20 -15.32
CA ARG A 147 -0.91 -18.37 -14.80
C ARG A 147 -0.78 -19.57 -13.89
N VAL A 148 -1.74 -19.76 -12.96
CA VAL A 148 -1.76 -20.94 -12.08
C VAL A 148 -1.88 -22.23 -12.90
N ARG A 149 -2.78 -22.26 -13.88
CA ARG A 149 -2.92 -23.42 -14.76
C ARG A 149 -1.64 -23.75 -15.52
N SER A 150 -0.98 -22.75 -16.11
CA SER A 150 0.29 -22.93 -16.82
C SER A 150 1.37 -23.48 -15.90
N ALA A 151 1.56 -22.88 -14.72
CA ALA A 151 2.56 -23.33 -13.76
C ALA A 151 2.33 -24.77 -13.29
N LEU A 152 1.07 -25.18 -13.07
CA LEU A 152 0.72 -26.56 -12.71
C LEU A 152 1.01 -27.54 -13.84
N LEU A 153 0.78 -27.17 -15.10
CA LEU A 153 1.03 -28.04 -16.25
C LEU A 153 2.55 -28.21 -16.52
N GLU A 154 3.36 -27.16 -16.30
CA GLU A 154 4.80 -27.20 -16.44
C GLU A 154 5.48 -28.02 -15.34
N SER A 155 4.90 -28.07 -14.13
CA SER A 155 5.45 -28.83 -13.00
C SER A 155 5.23 -30.36 -13.11
N VAL A 156 4.46 -30.84 -14.09
CA VAL A 156 4.13 -32.26 -14.30
C VAL A 156 4.95 -32.89 -15.43
N GLN A 157 5.79 -32.10 -16.10
CA GLN A 157 6.74 -32.57 -17.12
C GLN A 157 8.14 -32.81 -16.49
#